data_07c35407863fc1b3cdc61097d29d831f
#
_entry.id   07c35407863fc1b3cdc61097d29d831f
#
_cell.length_a   1.000
_cell.length_b   1.000
_cell.length_c   1.000
_cell.angle_alpha   90.00
_cell.angle_beta   90.00
_cell.angle_gamma   90.00
#
_symmetry.space_group_name_H-M   'P 1'
#
loop_
_entity.id
_entity.type
_entity.pdbx_description
1 polymer ?
#
loop_
_entity_poly.entity_id
_entity_poly.type
_entity_poly.pdbx_seq_one_letter_code
_entity_poly.pdbx_strand_id
1 'polypeptide(L)' 'MTRQVYERTVHVWAIPHVITVYRKSKTVWVAVGDYMGERIEVQGSSANVAANWVDAARFKGN' A
#
# COMPACT_ATOMS: atom_id res chain seq x y z
N MET A 1 -21.17 11.34 0.66
CA MET A 1 -20.16 10.88 1.60
C MET A 1 -18.83 10.66 0.88
N THR A 2 -17.76 11.18 1.42
CA THR A 2 -16.49 11.18 0.75
C THR A 2 -15.65 9.99 1.19
N ARG A 3 -15.23 9.18 0.23
CA ARG A 3 -14.31 8.08 0.48
C ARG A 3 -12.89 8.62 0.37
N GLN A 4 -12.07 8.29 1.35
CA GLN A 4 -10.68 8.71 1.32
C GLN A 4 -9.87 7.68 0.55
N VAL A 5 -9.61 8.01 -0.71
CA VAL A 5 -8.82 7.16 -1.61
C VAL A 5 -7.79 8.06 -2.28
N TYR A 6 -6.54 7.68 -2.21
CA TYR A 6 -5.50 8.44 -2.88
C TYR A 6 -4.34 7.53 -3.27
N GLU A 7 -3.56 8.03 -4.21
CA GLU A 7 -2.39 7.30 -4.68
C GLU A 7 -1.15 7.81 -3.96
N ARG A 8 -0.24 6.89 -3.69
CA ARG A 8 1.04 7.24 -3.10
C ARG A 8 2.15 6.61 -3.90
N THR A 9 3.25 7.37 -4.03
CA THR A 9 4.46 6.83 -4.62
C THR A 9 5.35 6.33 -3.49
N VAL A 10 5.70 5.06 -3.55
CA VAL A 10 6.60 4.45 -2.58
C VAL A 10 7.81 3.90 -3.32
N HIS A 11 8.89 3.68 -2.59
CA HIS A 11 10.11 3.14 -3.17
C HIS A 11 10.40 1.76 -2.59
N VAL A 12 10.51 0.79 -3.47
CA VAL A 12 10.90 -0.57 -3.11
C VAL A 12 12.24 -0.83 -3.77
N TRP A 13 13.28 -1.01 -2.94
CA TRP A 13 14.64 -1.18 -3.46
C TRP A 13 15.04 -0.02 -4.38
N ALA A 14 14.69 1.21 -3.97
CA ALA A 14 14.98 2.44 -4.71
C ALA A 14 14.23 2.56 -6.03
N ILE A 15 13.25 1.70 -6.29
CA ILE A 15 12.43 1.76 -7.50
C ILE A 15 11.05 2.31 -7.11
N PRO A 16 10.60 3.40 -7.77
CA PRO A 16 9.30 3.99 -7.42
C PRO A 16 8.14 3.13 -7.90
N HIS A 17 7.14 3.03 -7.05
CA HIS A 17 5.88 2.33 -7.36
C HIS A 17 4.72 3.18 -6.88
N VAL A 18 3.68 3.26 -7.70
CA VAL A 18 2.47 3.96 -7.31
C VAL A 18 1.47 2.93 -6.79
N ILE A 19 1.00 3.15 -5.57
CA ILE A 19 0.03 2.26 -4.95
C ILE A 19 -1.19 3.06 -4.57
N THR A 20 -2.30 2.36 -4.34
CA THR A 20 -3.54 2.97 -3.90
C THR A 20 -3.70 2.76 -2.41
N VAL A 21 -4.01 3.83 -1.69
CA VAL A 21 -4.28 3.78 -0.26
C VAL A 21 -5.70 4.28 -0.03
N TYR A 22 -6.48 3.52 0.71
CA TYR A 22 -7.83 3.96 1.01
C TYR A 22 -8.23 3.53 2.42
N ARG A 23 -9.20 4.26 2.97
CA ARG A 23 -9.73 3.98 4.29
C ARG A 23 -10.93 3.06 4.14
N LYS A 24 -10.79 1.85 4.67
CA LYS A 24 -11.85 0.85 4.56
C LYS A 24 -12.92 1.04 5.64
N SER A 25 -12.49 1.41 6.83
CA SER A 25 -13.39 1.68 7.93
C SER A 25 -12.73 2.69 8.86
N LYS A 26 -13.40 3.00 9.99
CA LYS A 26 -12.87 3.98 10.94
C LYS A 26 -11.44 3.69 11.36
N THR A 27 -11.12 2.43 11.52
CA THR A 27 -9.82 2.03 12.07
C THR A 27 -9.00 1.17 11.13
N VAL A 28 -9.46 1.00 9.87
CA VAL A 28 -8.77 0.11 8.93
C VAL A 28 -8.42 0.89 7.67
N TRP A 29 -7.15 0.89 7.36
CA TRP A 29 -6.61 1.43 6.12
C TRP A 29 -6.06 0.29 5.29
N VAL A 30 -6.11 0.45 3.97
CA VAL A 30 -5.66 -0.58 3.04
C VAL A 30 -4.72 0.06 2.03
N ALA A 31 -3.62 -0.62 1.75
CA ALA A 31 -2.72 -0.25 0.66
C ALA A 31 -2.68 -1.40 -0.32
N VAL A 32 -2.89 -1.11 -1.59
CA VAL A 32 -2.92 -2.14 -2.62
C VAL A 32 -2.16 -1.65 -3.84
N GLY A 33 -1.39 -2.54 -4.43
CA GLY A 33 -0.63 -2.23 -5.63
C GLY A 33 -0.03 -3.49 -6.22
N ASP A 34 0.46 -3.37 -7.44
CA ASP A 34 1.10 -4.49 -8.11
C ASP A 34 2.60 -4.41 -7.93
N TYR A 35 3.20 -5.55 -7.66
CA TYR A 35 4.65 -5.65 -7.55
C TYR A 35 5.11 -6.93 -8.23
N MET A 36 5.95 -6.79 -9.25
CA MET A 36 6.51 -7.92 -10.00
C MET A 36 5.40 -8.85 -10.53
N GLY A 37 4.33 -8.23 -11.04
CA GLY A 37 3.24 -8.99 -11.64
C GLY A 37 2.25 -9.57 -10.65
N GLU A 38 2.42 -9.28 -9.37
CA GLU A 38 1.50 -9.78 -8.34
C GLU A 38 0.86 -8.62 -7.60
N ARG A 39 -0.41 -8.79 -7.29
CA ARG A 39 -1.14 -7.81 -6.51
C ARG A 39 -0.87 -8.04 -5.03
N ILE A 40 -0.41 -6.98 -4.37
CA ILE A 40 -0.15 -7.02 -2.93
C ILE A 40 -1.14 -6.10 -2.24
N GLU A 41 -1.82 -6.61 -1.24
CA GLU A 41 -2.77 -5.83 -0.46
C GLU A 41 -2.45 -6.02 1.01
N VAL A 42 -2.31 -4.91 1.73
CA VAL A 42 -2.04 -4.94 3.17
C VAL A 42 -3.01 -4.04 3.90
N GLN A 43 -3.23 -4.32 5.16
CA GLN A 43 -4.12 -3.54 6.00
C GLN A 43 -3.38 -3.04 7.22
N GLY A 44 -3.81 -1.89 7.71
CA GLY A 44 -3.22 -1.30 8.89
C GLY A 44 -4.20 -0.36 9.58
N SER A 45 -3.79 0.20 10.70
CA SER A 45 -4.66 1.05 11.51
C SER A 45 -4.52 2.54 11.19
N SER A 46 -3.67 2.89 10.24
CA SER A 46 -3.44 4.29 9.90
C SER A 46 -2.97 4.39 8.45
N ALA A 47 -2.85 5.63 7.97
CA ALA A 47 -2.35 5.88 6.63
C ALA A 47 -0.91 5.39 6.42
N ASN A 48 -0.21 5.04 7.49
CA ASN A 48 1.13 4.45 7.40
C ASN A 48 1.11 3.05 6.79
N VAL A 49 -0.05 2.56 6.43
CA VAL A 49 -0.18 1.27 5.74
C VAL A 49 0.66 1.22 4.46
N ALA A 50 0.98 2.38 3.88
CA ALA A 50 1.86 2.41 2.71
C ALA A 50 3.24 1.82 3.04
N ALA A 51 3.76 2.08 4.23
CA ALA A 51 5.03 1.51 4.66
C ALA A 51 4.91 -0.01 4.82
N ASN A 52 3.77 -0.47 5.30
CA ASN A 52 3.52 -1.90 5.42
C ASN A 52 3.51 -2.56 4.04
N TRP A 53 2.96 -1.86 3.05
CA TRP A 53 2.96 -2.36 1.68
C TRP A 53 4.38 -2.51 1.15
N VAL A 54 5.24 -1.53 1.43
CA VAL A 54 6.65 -1.58 1.01
C VAL A 54 7.34 -2.78 1.64
N ASP A 55 7.12 -3.00 2.93
CA ASP A 55 7.74 -4.14 3.62
C ASP A 55 7.26 -5.45 3.02
N ALA A 56 5.97 -5.56 2.72
CA ALA A 56 5.42 -6.77 2.12
C ALA A 56 6.02 -7.02 0.74
N ALA A 57 6.16 -5.95 -0.06
CA ALA A 57 6.73 -6.07 -1.39
C ALA A 57 8.20 -6.50 -1.33
N ARG A 58 8.95 -5.91 -0.41
CA ARG A 58 10.36 -6.27 -0.25
C ARG A 58 10.52 -7.73 0.16
N PHE A 59 9.69 -8.17 1.07
CA PHE A 59 9.72 -9.54 1.54
C PHE A 59 9.41 -10.51 0.40
N LYS A 60 8.41 -10.16 -0.40
CA LYS A 60 7.98 -11.01 -1.49
C LYS A 60 8.99 -11.07 -2.63
N GLY A 61 9.74 -9.98 -2.81
CA GLY A 61 10.71 -9.87 -3.89
C GLY A 61 12.02 -10.61 -3.68
N ASN A 62 12.16 -11.27 -2.56
CA ASN A 62 13.39 -12.02 -2.29
C ASN A 62 13.38 -13.39 -2.96
#